data_816d76570c62e3ec37a4252e19918e2d
#
_entry.id   816d76570c62e3ec37a4252e19918e2d
#
_cell.length_a   1.000
_cell.length_b   1.000
_cell.length_c   1.000
_cell.angle_alpha   90.00
_cell.angle_beta   90.00
_cell.angle_gamma   90.00
#
_symmetry.space_group_name_H-M   'P 1'
#
loop_
_entity.id
_entity.type
_entity.pdbx_description
1 polymer ?
#
loop_
_entity_poly.entity_id
_entity_poly.type
_entity_poly.pdbx_seq_one_letter_code
_entity_poly.pdbx_strand_id
1 'polypeptide(L)'
;MAGKREFEVLSKALLTLMNTAAEGSNAKDKRADAKIEPLYFVVTEMTEHIRSRHMDRLKNGECSYEAGSLFMGTLIDVERIAKHCSTIGVSLALQFKDNSLSEQEFARRIHRGDTEHFMEHYIDYKNEFFSPLVAE
;
A
#
# COMPACT_ATOMS: atom_id res chain seq x y z
N MET A 1 7.95 17.97 -13.49
CA MET A 1 8.91 17.05 -12.88
C MET A 1 8.27 15.71 -12.58
N ALA A 2 8.86 14.65 -13.13
CA ALA A 2 8.31 13.28 -13.00
C ALA A 2 8.17 12.84 -11.54
N GLY A 3 9.17 13.09 -10.71
CA GLY A 3 9.15 12.69 -9.29
C GLY A 3 8.02 13.34 -8.51
N LYS A 4 7.72 14.60 -8.79
CA LYS A 4 6.62 15.31 -8.12
C LYS A 4 5.27 14.68 -8.46
N ARG A 5 5.06 14.38 -9.75
CA ARG A 5 3.84 13.74 -10.22
C ARG A 5 3.67 12.35 -9.62
N GLU A 6 4.74 11.57 -9.61
CA GLU A 6 4.74 10.24 -8.99
C GLU A 6 4.34 10.33 -7.53
N PHE A 7 4.87 11.30 -6.82
CA PHE A 7 4.57 11.52 -5.41
C PHE A 7 3.11 11.91 -5.19
N GLU A 8 2.56 12.74 -6.05
CA GLU A 8 1.15 13.14 -5.97
C GLU A 8 0.22 11.95 -6.14
N VAL A 9 0.50 11.09 -7.12
CA VAL A 9 -0.27 9.89 -7.37
C VAL A 9 -0.17 8.92 -6.19
N LEU A 10 1.04 8.69 -5.70
CA LEU A 10 1.28 7.82 -4.55
C LEU A 10 0.59 8.34 -3.29
N SER A 11 0.62 9.65 -3.06
CA SER A 11 -0.01 10.27 -1.89
C SER A 11 -1.51 10.06 -1.86
N LYS A 12 -2.16 10.09 -3.01
CA LYS A 12 -3.61 9.83 -3.09
C LYS A 12 -3.92 8.40 -2.66
N ALA A 13 -3.14 7.44 -3.15
CA ALA A 13 -3.31 6.03 -2.79
C ALA A 13 -3.07 5.80 -1.29
N LEU A 14 -2.00 6.39 -0.76
CA LEU A 14 -1.67 6.28 0.66
C LEU A 14 -2.75 6.89 1.54
N LEU A 15 -3.25 8.07 1.16
CA LEU A 15 -4.32 8.73 1.92
C LEU A 15 -5.59 7.88 1.95
N THR A 16 -5.95 7.29 0.81
CA THR A 16 -7.10 6.37 0.74
C THR A 16 -6.87 5.17 1.65
N LEU A 17 -5.67 4.60 1.67
CA LEU A 17 -5.33 3.49 2.55
C LEU A 17 -5.45 3.87 4.02
N MET A 18 -4.93 5.03 4.40
CA MET A 18 -5.02 5.52 5.78
C MET A 18 -6.47 5.77 6.21
N ASN A 19 -7.26 6.37 5.32
CA ASN A 19 -8.68 6.63 5.59
C ASN A 19 -9.46 5.32 5.72
N THR A 20 -9.19 4.34 4.87
CA THR A 20 -9.83 3.03 4.95
C THR A 20 -9.52 2.34 6.26
N ALA A 21 -8.26 2.40 6.70
CA ALA A 21 -7.85 1.83 7.99
C ALA A 21 -8.53 2.54 9.17
N ALA A 22 -8.60 3.86 9.12
CA ALA A 22 -9.22 4.67 10.18
C ALA A 22 -10.72 4.40 10.26
N GLU A 23 -11.41 4.35 9.13
CA GLU A 23 -12.84 4.06 9.09
C GLU A 23 -13.14 2.65 9.60
N GLY A 24 -12.34 1.67 9.18
CA GLY A 24 -12.46 0.30 9.66
C GLY A 24 -12.26 0.19 11.17
N SER A 25 -11.27 0.89 11.70
CA SER A 25 -10.97 0.92 13.12
C SER A 25 -12.12 1.57 13.93
N ASN A 26 -12.63 2.70 13.46
CA ASN A 26 -13.71 3.42 14.12
C ASN A 26 -15.01 2.60 14.13
N ALA A 27 -15.31 1.91 13.04
CA ALA A 27 -16.50 1.08 12.89
C ALA A 27 -16.33 -0.33 13.49
N LYS A 28 -15.13 -0.68 13.94
CA LYS A 28 -14.78 -2.03 14.38
C LYS A 28 -15.18 -3.08 13.33
N ASP A 29 -14.88 -2.76 12.07
CA ASP A 29 -15.27 -3.56 10.93
C ASP A 29 -14.37 -4.80 10.80
N LYS A 30 -14.95 -5.97 10.99
CA LYS A 30 -14.24 -7.25 10.91
C LYS A 30 -13.75 -7.58 9.49
N ARG A 31 -14.28 -6.88 8.48
CA ARG A 31 -13.91 -7.06 7.07
C ARG A 31 -13.06 -5.93 6.53
N ALA A 32 -12.53 -5.08 7.40
CA ALA A 32 -11.68 -3.97 6.97
C ALA A 32 -10.45 -4.47 6.20
N ASP A 33 -9.91 -5.63 6.59
CA ASP A 33 -8.79 -6.26 5.90
C ASP A 33 -9.07 -6.52 4.41
N ALA A 34 -10.32 -6.79 4.05
CA ALA A 34 -10.70 -7.08 2.67
C ALA A 34 -10.45 -5.91 1.73
N LYS A 35 -10.46 -4.68 2.24
CA LYS A 35 -10.15 -3.48 1.45
C LYS A 35 -8.74 -2.96 1.73
N ILE A 36 -8.28 -3.08 2.96
CA ILE A 36 -6.97 -2.58 3.38
C ILE A 36 -5.85 -3.35 2.69
N GLU A 37 -5.86 -4.68 2.75
CA GLU A 37 -4.75 -5.48 2.24
C GLU A 37 -4.58 -5.36 0.71
N PRO A 38 -5.64 -5.42 -0.11
CA PRO A 38 -5.48 -5.20 -1.55
C PRO A 38 -4.89 -3.83 -1.89
N LEU A 39 -5.32 -2.78 -1.19
CA LEU A 39 -4.79 -1.44 -1.40
C LEU A 39 -3.34 -1.34 -0.91
N TYR A 40 -3.01 -1.99 0.19
CA TYR A 40 -1.64 -2.10 0.66
C TYR A 40 -0.73 -2.71 -0.41
N PHE A 41 -1.19 -3.78 -1.07
CA PHE A 41 -0.44 -4.41 -2.17
C PHE A 41 -0.22 -3.41 -3.32
N VAL A 42 -1.25 -2.65 -3.68
CA VAL A 42 -1.15 -1.64 -4.75
C VAL A 42 -0.16 -0.55 -4.37
N VAL A 43 -0.22 -0.03 -3.15
CA VAL A 43 0.72 0.99 -2.67
C VAL A 43 2.15 0.46 -2.69
N THR A 44 2.35 -0.78 -2.28
CA THR A 44 3.68 -1.41 -2.31
C THR A 44 4.21 -1.51 -3.75
N GLU A 45 3.38 -1.94 -4.69
CA GLU A 45 3.76 -2.02 -6.10
C GLU A 45 4.08 -0.64 -6.69
N MET A 46 3.29 0.38 -6.33
CA MET A 46 3.53 1.76 -6.75
C MET A 46 4.88 2.25 -6.23
N THR A 47 5.17 1.99 -4.97
CA THR A 47 6.42 2.39 -4.33
C THR A 47 7.63 1.75 -5.03
N GLU A 48 7.53 0.46 -5.35
CA GLU A 48 8.59 -0.26 -6.08
C GLU A 48 8.80 0.32 -7.48
N HIS A 49 7.72 0.61 -8.19
CA HIS A 49 7.78 1.21 -9.52
C HIS A 49 8.46 2.59 -9.47
N ILE A 50 8.06 3.42 -8.52
CA ILE A 50 8.62 4.76 -8.35
C ILE A 50 10.11 4.67 -7.97
N ARG A 51 10.46 3.75 -7.08
CA ARG A 51 11.85 3.53 -6.68
C ARG A 51 12.72 3.17 -7.88
N SER A 52 12.25 2.24 -8.70
CA SER A 52 12.97 1.79 -9.91
C SER A 52 13.20 2.96 -10.87
N ARG A 53 12.18 3.76 -11.14
CA ARG A 53 12.30 4.92 -12.03
C ARG A 53 13.24 5.97 -11.45
N HIS A 54 13.19 6.16 -10.16
CA HIS A 54 14.06 7.11 -9.46
C HIS A 54 15.53 6.68 -9.55
N MET A 55 15.80 5.39 -9.39
CA MET A 55 17.16 4.86 -9.55
C MET A 55 17.69 5.08 -10.96
N ASP A 56 16.85 4.93 -11.97
CA ASP A 56 17.23 5.21 -13.36
C ASP A 56 17.58 6.70 -13.54
N ARG A 57 16.80 7.59 -12.96
CA ARG A 57 17.09 9.04 -13.02
C ARG A 57 18.42 9.38 -12.34
N LEU A 58 18.71 8.73 -11.21
CA LEU A 58 20.01 8.92 -10.54
C LEU A 58 21.18 8.44 -11.41
N LYS A 59 21.05 7.28 -12.03
CA LYS A 59 22.08 6.74 -12.93
C LYS A 59 22.33 7.64 -14.12
N ASN A 60 21.29 8.28 -14.62
CA ASN A 60 21.36 9.15 -15.79
C ASN A 60 21.76 10.60 -15.44
N GLY A 61 22.01 10.87 -14.17
CA GLY A 61 22.37 12.23 -13.72
C GLY A 61 21.23 13.24 -13.76
N GLU A 62 20.00 12.76 -13.76
CA GLU A 62 18.80 13.62 -13.88
C GLU A 62 18.38 14.24 -12.56
N CYS A 63 18.97 13.82 -11.45
CA CYS A 63 18.75 14.45 -10.15
C CYS A 63 20.02 14.42 -9.30
N SER A 64 20.11 15.33 -8.33
CA SER A 64 21.25 15.36 -7.42
C SER A 64 21.19 14.22 -6.42
N TYR A 65 22.35 13.86 -5.89
CA TYR A 65 22.46 12.83 -4.85
C TYR A 65 21.63 13.19 -3.61
N GLU A 66 21.70 14.45 -3.19
CA GLU A 66 20.96 14.92 -2.00
C GLU A 66 19.44 14.84 -2.19
N ALA A 67 18.96 15.32 -3.33
CA ALA A 67 17.52 15.21 -3.65
C ALA A 67 17.08 13.78 -3.77
N GLY A 68 17.92 12.92 -4.36
CA GLY A 68 17.66 11.50 -4.51
C GLY A 68 17.58 10.79 -3.17
N SER A 69 18.47 11.12 -2.25
CA SER A 69 18.49 10.54 -0.91
C SER A 69 17.23 10.91 -0.12
N LEU A 70 16.81 12.18 -0.20
CA LEU A 70 15.58 12.64 0.45
C LEU A 70 14.36 11.94 -0.13
N PHE A 71 14.30 11.79 -1.44
CA PHE A 71 13.20 11.10 -2.12
C PHE A 71 13.10 9.64 -1.67
N MET A 72 14.23 8.93 -1.62
CA MET A 72 14.27 7.53 -1.17
C MET A 72 13.84 7.39 0.28
N GLY A 73 14.26 8.31 1.14
CA GLY A 73 13.84 8.34 2.54
C GLY A 73 12.33 8.49 2.68
N THR A 74 11.74 9.34 1.84
CA THR A 74 10.28 9.54 1.85
C THR A 74 9.54 8.27 1.38
N LEU A 75 10.07 7.56 0.38
CA LEU A 75 9.48 6.27 -0.03
C LEU A 75 9.51 5.24 1.10
N ILE A 76 10.58 5.20 1.87
CA ILE A 76 10.68 4.32 3.04
C ILE A 76 9.60 4.68 4.07
N ASP A 77 9.36 5.95 4.30
CA ASP A 77 8.31 6.40 5.22
C ASP A 77 6.93 5.99 4.73
N VAL A 78 6.67 6.12 3.43
CA VAL A 78 5.41 5.67 2.83
C VAL A 78 5.20 4.17 3.04
N GLU A 79 6.23 3.37 2.81
CA GLU A 79 6.16 1.92 3.03
C GLU A 79 5.85 1.58 4.49
N ARG A 80 6.44 2.30 5.41
CA ARG A 80 6.22 2.11 6.84
C ARG A 80 4.78 2.43 7.23
N ILE A 81 4.26 3.56 6.76
CA ILE A 81 2.87 3.95 7.02
C ILE A 81 1.91 2.91 6.43
N ALA A 82 2.15 2.49 5.20
CA ALA A 82 1.33 1.48 4.53
C ALA A 82 1.32 0.16 5.31
N LYS A 83 2.47 -0.26 5.82
CA LYS A 83 2.58 -1.48 6.62
C LYS A 83 1.79 -1.38 7.91
N HIS A 84 1.79 -0.23 8.56
CA HIS A 84 0.96 -0.01 9.76
C HIS A 84 -0.52 -0.14 9.44
N CYS A 85 -0.96 0.35 8.28
CA CYS A 85 -2.35 0.18 7.86
C CYS A 85 -2.70 -1.28 7.66
N SER A 86 -1.82 -2.06 7.03
CA SER A 86 -1.97 -3.51 6.87
C SER A 86 -2.11 -4.18 8.24
N THR A 87 -1.27 -3.82 9.20
CA THR A 87 -1.31 -4.35 10.56
C THR A 87 -2.65 -4.05 11.24
N ILE A 88 -3.18 -2.85 11.06
CA ILE A 88 -4.50 -2.48 11.60
C ILE A 88 -5.58 -3.40 11.02
N GLY A 89 -5.56 -3.62 9.72
CA GLY A 89 -6.53 -4.51 9.05
C GLY A 89 -6.48 -5.92 9.60
N VAL A 90 -5.29 -6.48 9.74
CA VAL A 90 -5.10 -7.82 10.30
C VAL A 90 -5.58 -7.88 11.75
N SER A 91 -5.23 -6.86 12.55
CA SER A 91 -5.63 -6.80 13.96
C SER A 91 -7.15 -6.76 14.13
N LEU A 92 -7.84 -6.01 13.28
CA LEU A 92 -9.30 -5.96 13.29
C LEU A 92 -9.90 -7.32 12.93
N ALA A 93 -9.37 -7.96 11.90
CA ALA A 93 -9.86 -9.29 11.47
C ALA A 93 -9.60 -10.36 12.52
N LEU A 94 -8.47 -10.30 13.23
CA LEU A 94 -8.12 -11.27 14.27
C LEU A 94 -9.12 -11.29 15.43
N GLN A 95 -9.79 -10.18 15.71
CA GLN A 95 -10.80 -10.13 16.77
C GLN A 95 -12.01 -10.99 16.46
N PHE A 96 -12.22 -11.34 15.20
CA PHE A 96 -13.38 -12.07 14.72
C PHE A 96 -13.04 -13.42 14.10
N LYS A 97 -11.77 -13.86 14.20
CA LYS A 97 -11.40 -15.17 13.67
C LYS A 97 -12.04 -16.28 14.48
N ASP A 98 -12.37 -17.38 13.83
CA ASP A 98 -12.82 -18.58 14.54
C ASP A 98 -11.60 -19.34 15.12
N ASN A 99 -11.87 -20.37 15.91
CA ASN A 99 -10.83 -21.13 16.59
C ASN A 99 -10.19 -22.22 15.72
N SER A 100 -10.58 -22.31 14.44
CA SER A 100 -10.07 -23.35 13.54
C SER A 100 -8.63 -23.07 13.07
N LEU A 101 -8.17 -21.82 13.17
CA LEU A 101 -6.84 -21.40 12.75
C LEU A 101 -6.11 -20.69 13.88
N SER A 102 -4.79 -20.86 13.93
CA SER A 102 -3.94 -20.04 14.79
C SER A 102 -3.95 -18.60 14.29
N GLU A 103 -3.61 -17.66 15.18
CA GLU A 103 -3.47 -16.26 14.81
C GLU A 103 -2.41 -16.06 13.73
N GLN A 104 -1.31 -16.81 13.80
CA GLN A 104 -0.23 -16.73 12.82
C GLN A 104 -0.70 -17.19 11.44
N GLU A 105 -1.41 -18.30 11.35
CA GLU A 105 -1.93 -18.82 10.10
C GLU A 105 -2.98 -17.89 9.51
N PHE A 106 -3.84 -17.33 10.34
CA PHE A 106 -4.87 -16.38 9.92
C PHE A 106 -4.24 -15.12 9.32
N ALA A 107 -3.25 -14.53 10.01
CA ALA A 107 -2.53 -13.36 9.52
C ALA A 107 -1.80 -13.66 8.22
N ARG A 108 -1.21 -14.85 8.11
CA ARG A 108 -0.51 -15.28 6.91
C ARG A 108 -1.42 -15.36 5.70
N ARG A 109 -2.65 -15.84 5.88
CA ARG A 109 -3.64 -15.90 4.80
C ARG A 109 -4.00 -14.51 4.30
N ILE A 110 -4.20 -13.56 5.22
CA ILE A 110 -4.49 -12.18 4.84
C ILE A 110 -3.32 -11.61 4.02
N HIS A 111 -2.10 -11.78 4.49
CA HIS A 111 -0.91 -11.24 3.81
C HIS A 111 -0.63 -11.89 2.45
N ARG A 112 -1.11 -13.11 2.22
CA ARG A 112 -1.00 -13.76 0.91
C ARG A 112 -2.09 -13.33 -0.07
N GLY A 113 -3.03 -12.51 0.38
CA GLY A 113 -4.19 -12.15 -0.43
C GLY A 113 -5.20 -13.30 -0.55
N ASP A 114 -5.17 -14.23 0.39
CA ASP A 114 -6.07 -15.40 0.40
C ASP A 114 -7.32 -15.07 1.22
N THR A 115 -8.04 -14.05 0.77
CA THR A 115 -9.27 -13.58 1.40
C THR A 115 -10.34 -13.37 0.34
N GLU A 116 -11.59 -13.41 0.78
CA GLU A 116 -12.73 -13.21 -0.10
C GLU A 116 -12.68 -11.83 -0.77
N HIS A 117 -12.92 -11.80 -2.06
CA HIS A 117 -12.94 -10.57 -2.88
C HIS A 117 -11.62 -9.82 -2.97
N PHE A 118 -10.50 -10.42 -2.54
CA PHE A 118 -9.19 -9.76 -2.64
C PHE A 118 -8.88 -9.31 -4.06
N MET A 119 -9.02 -10.22 -5.03
CA MET A 119 -8.67 -9.91 -6.42
C MET A 119 -9.55 -8.83 -7.03
N GLU A 120 -10.83 -8.78 -6.67
CA GLU A 120 -11.74 -7.74 -7.14
C GLU A 120 -11.28 -6.37 -6.65
N HIS A 121 -11.02 -6.23 -5.37
CA HIS A 121 -10.54 -4.98 -4.79
C HIS A 121 -9.15 -4.61 -5.29
N TYR A 122 -8.28 -5.59 -5.43
CA TYR A 122 -6.92 -5.37 -5.92
C TYR A 122 -6.95 -4.80 -7.35
N ILE A 123 -7.74 -5.39 -8.24
CA ILE A 123 -7.87 -4.92 -9.62
C ILE A 123 -8.45 -3.52 -9.66
N ASP A 124 -9.50 -3.25 -8.87
CA ASP A 124 -10.12 -1.93 -8.81
C ASP A 124 -9.13 -0.87 -8.35
N TYR A 125 -8.39 -1.12 -7.28
CA TYR A 125 -7.39 -0.18 -6.77
C TYR A 125 -6.22 -0.02 -7.73
N LYS A 126 -5.80 -1.08 -8.39
CA LYS A 126 -4.73 -1.00 -9.37
C LYS A 126 -5.13 -0.12 -10.55
N ASN A 127 -6.37 -0.26 -11.01
CA ASN A 127 -6.89 0.59 -12.09
C ASN A 127 -7.03 2.04 -11.64
N GLU A 128 -7.43 2.28 -10.40
CA GLU A 128 -7.63 3.63 -9.86
C GLU A 128 -6.30 4.36 -9.62
N PHE A 129 -5.31 3.69 -9.04
CA PHE A 129 -4.09 4.33 -8.56
C PHE A 129 -2.83 3.99 -9.36
N PHE A 130 -2.63 2.72 -9.70
CA PHE A 130 -1.41 2.30 -10.39
C PHE A 130 -1.44 2.67 -11.87
N SER A 131 -2.56 2.46 -12.54
CA SER A 131 -2.68 2.75 -13.96
C SER A 131 -2.37 4.21 -14.30
N PRO A 132 -2.87 5.23 -13.54
CA PRO A 132 -2.47 6.61 -13.77
C PRO A 132 -0.98 6.86 -13.59
N LEU A 133 -0.33 6.09 -12.71
CA LEU A 133 1.10 6.25 -12.44
C LEU A 133 1.94 5.88 -13.67
N VAL A 134 1.54 4.85 -14.40
CA VAL A 134 2.29 4.34 -15.56
C VAL A 134 1.80 4.90 -16.90
N ALA A 135 0.69 5.63 -16.91
CA ALA A 135 0.04 6.15 -18.12
C ALA A 135 0.68 7.47 -18.59
N GLU A 136 1.96 7.45 -18.92
CA GLU A 136 2.64 8.63 -19.48
C GLU A 136 2.94 8.49 -20.94
#